data_99b56bc8aea5dce624682fc135ce5d93
#
_entry.id   99b56bc8aea5dce624682fc135ce5d93
#
_cell.length_a   1.000
_cell.length_b   1.000
_cell.length_c   1.000
_cell.angle_alpha   90.00
_cell.angle_beta   90.00
_cell.angle_gamma   90.00
#
_symmetry.space_group_name_H-M   'P 1'
#
loop_
_entity.id
_entity.type
_entity.pdbx_description
1 polymer ?
#
loop_
_entity_poly.entity_id
_entity_poly.type
_entity_poly.pdbx_seq_one_letter_code
_entity_poly.pdbx_strand_id
1 'polypeptide(L)'
;MEDSDFYISEYIKPEYGKIVFPKNKKNLILIFMESMESSYADEENGGLLQENLIPNLTNLASGNVNFSSTEKLGGGIDLAGTGWTVAALLSKLGGLPFNLVGDENLNRNVFLPGAIILTDILNFNGYKQLFIFGSDKHFAGRDSLLENHGNVEIHDINWYKRKSMLPQNYSVFWGFEDKKLFEFAKYELMTLQESSPFMLGLLTVDTHMPTGYQCDLCPAENDMPIKRSIRCADFQISNFIQWCKEQVWYKDTVIIILGDHLFMATEKTNPFSDDSFIAFHRLKSDLCTMYENPRRWLNIFINSIPQKENFSEKQRKFSSFDIFPSILASIGCDIQNDRLGFGTNLFSTKKTLLERYSEEYINTQIMKRNLQYENLTK
;
A
#
# COMPACT_ATOMS: atom_id res chain seq x y z
N MET A 1 9.17 -22.07 -22.95
CA MET A 1 8.70 -20.70 -22.69
C MET A 1 9.88 -19.79 -22.95
N GLU A 2 9.73 -18.77 -23.79
CA GLU A 2 10.83 -17.81 -24.03
C GLU A 2 11.08 -16.99 -22.75
N ASP A 3 12.34 -16.86 -22.37
CA ASP A 3 12.76 -15.99 -21.26
C ASP A 3 12.51 -14.54 -21.65
N SER A 4 12.04 -13.72 -20.72
CA SER A 4 11.78 -12.31 -20.96
C SER A 4 13.02 -11.48 -20.63
N ASP A 5 13.52 -10.72 -21.60
CA ASP A 5 14.59 -9.72 -21.38
C ASP A 5 14.09 -8.51 -20.56
N PHE A 6 12.79 -8.45 -20.24
CA PHE A 6 12.18 -7.33 -19.53
C PHE A 6 12.75 -7.14 -18.14
N TYR A 7 13.00 -8.24 -17.41
CA TYR A 7 13.67 -8.16 -16.10
C TYR A 7 15.10 -7.63 -16.23
N ILE A 8 15.83 -8.03 -17.27
CA ILE A 8 17.20 -7.57 -17.51
C ILE A 8 17.23 -6.06 -17.78
N SER A 9 16.28 -5.56 -18.56
CA SER A 9 16.23 -4.16 -18.98
C SER A 9 15.58 -3.23 -17.96
N GLU A 10 14.59 -3.71 -17.18
CA GLU A 10 13.74 -2.83 -16.37
C GLU A 10 13.87 -3.02 -14.86
N TYR A 11 14.30 -4.18 -14.37
CA TYR A 11 14.50 -4.40 -12.95
C TYR A 11 15.83 -3.81 -12.48
N ILE A 12 15.78 -2.84 -11.57
CA ILE A 12 16.95 -2.25 -10.94
C ILE A 12 17.12 -2.86 -9.55
N LYS A 13 18.10 -3.75 -9.42
CA LYS A 13 18.41 -4.39 -8.13
C LYS A 13 18.79 -3.31 -7.11
N PRO A 14 18.12 -3.25 -5.95
CA PRO A 14 18.51 -2.33 -4.89
C PRO A 14 19.92 -2.66 -4.36
N GLU A 15 20.69 -1.62 -4.08
CA GLU A 15 22.02 -1.71 -3.48
C GLU A 15 22.13 -0.63 -2.39
N TYR A 16 22.52 -1.03 -1.18
CA TYR A 16 22.59 -0.12 -0.01
C TYR A 16 23.41 1.13 -0.29
N GLY A 17 24.56 1.01 -0.98
CA GLY A 17 25.45 2.12 -1.30
C GLY A 17 24.93 3.11 -2.35
N LYS A 18 23.82 2.77 -3.03
CA LYS A 18 23.19 3.63 -4.04
C LYS A 18 21.96 4.40 -3.53
N ILE A 19 21.67 4.27 -2.23
CA ILE A 19 20.57 4.92 -1.53
C ILE A 19 21.16 5.74 -0.41
N VAL A 20 21.16 7.08 -0.56
CA VAL A 20 21.78 7.98 0.39
C VAL A 20 20.74 8.61 1.29
N PHE A 21 20.80 8.31 2.58
CA PHE A 21 19.90 8.87 3.59
C PHE A 21 20.34 10.28 4.00
N PRO A 22 19.38 11.15 4.35
CA PRO A 22 19.71 12.46 4.91
C PRO A 22 20.38 12.30 6.28
N LYS A 23 21.18 13.29 6.68
CA LYS A 23 21.85 13.32 7.99
C LYS A 23 20.84 13.20 9.14
N ASN A 24 19.73 13.94 9.03
CA ASN A 24 18.62 13.89 9.98
C ASN A 24 17.53 12.99 9.38
N LYS A 25 17.52 11.72 9.78
CA LYS A 25 16.57 10.75 9.31
C LYS A 25 15.17 11.03 9.86
N LYS A 26 14.15 10.94 9.03
CA LYS A 26 12.74 11.05 9.44
C LYS A 26 12.23 9.71 9.91
N ASN A 27 11.31 9.71 10.86
CA ASN A 27 10.49 8.55 11.17
C ASN A 27 9.51 8.29 10.01
N LEU A 28 9.01 7.08 9.93
CA LEU A 28 8.09 6.63 8.89
C LEU A 28 6.91 5.89 9.49
N ILE A 29 5.70 6.29 9.12
CA ILE A 29 4.47 5.52 9.38
C ILE A 29 3.88 5.14 8.03
N LEU A 30 3.74 3.84 7.79
CA LEU A 30 3.11 3.27 6.59
C LEU A 30 1.76 2.68 6.97
N ILE A 31 0.69 3.16 6.36
CA ILE A 31 -0.67 2.69 6.62
C ILE A 31 -1.21 2.09 5.32
N PHE A 32 -1.28 0.76 5.29
CA PHE A 32 -1.90 0.01 4.22
C PHE A 32 -3.37 -0.17 4.58
N MET A 33 -4.24 0.50 3.84
CA MET A 33 -5.69 0.40 4.03
C MET A 33 -6.24 -0.68 3.11
N GLU A 34 -6.79 -1.72 3.70
CA GLU A 34 -7.41 -2.85 2.98
C GLU A 34 -8.39 -2.34 1.94
N SER A 35 -8.18 -2.71 0.66
CA SER A 35 -9.05 -2.42 -0.46
C SER A 35 -9.50 -0.95 -0.59
N MET A 36 -8.69 0.00 -0.11
CA MET A 36 -9.05 1.43 -0.13
C MET A 36 -8.72 2.07 -1.47
N GLU A 37 -9.74 2.60 -2.12
CA GLU A 37 -9.64 3.21 -3.43
C GLU A 37 -9.93 4.71 -3.41
N SER A 38 -9.21 5.49 -4.22
CA SER A 38 -9.60 6.86 -4.57
C SER A 38 -10.90 6.89 -5.38
N SER A 39 -11.23 5.77 -6.02
CA SER A 39 -12.48 5.56 -6.77
C SER A 39 -13.75 5.66 -5.91
N TYR A 40 -13.62 5.55 -4.58
CA TYR A 40 -14.75 5.72 -3.64
C TYR A 40 -15.14 7.18 -3.39
N ALA A 41 -14.37 8.15 -3.88
CA ALA A 41 -14.80 9.54 -3.93
C ALA A 41 -15.86 9.73 -5.01
N ASP A 42 -16.53 10.89 -4.97
CA ASP A 42 -17.44 11.29 -6.04
C ASP A 42 -16.70 11.74 -7.30
N GLU A 43 -17.44 11.83 -8.41
CA GLU A 43 -16.91 12.25 -9.72
C GLU A 43 -16.35 13.69 -9.70
N GLU A 44 -16.92 14.57 -8.86
CA GLU A 44 -16.44 15.95 -8.73
C GLU A 44 -15.01 15.98 -8.17
N ASN A 45 -14.71 15.09 -7.22
CA ASN A 45 -13.39 14.95 -6.62
C ASN A 45 -12.45 14.04 -7.41
N GLY A 46 -12.92 13.30 -8.41
CA GLY A 46 -12.09 12.41 -9.26
C GLY A 46 -12.29 10.92 -8.99
N GLY A 47 -13.29 10.56 -8.16
CA GLY A 47 -13.73 9.19 -7.96
C GLY A 47 -14.72 8.73 -9.03
N LEU A 48 -15.45 7.65 -8.72
CA LEU A 48 -16.39 7.00 -9.65
C LEU A 48 -17.82 6.94 -9.12
N LEU A 49 -18.10 7.51 -7.97
CA LEU A 49 -19.39 7.47 -7.32
C LEU A 49 -20.11 8.82 -7.46
N GLN A 50 -21.43 8.83 -7.23
CA GLN A 50 -22.20 10.07 -7.12
C GLN A 50 -22.03 10.71 -5.75
N GLU A 51 -21.81 9.90 -4.72
CA GLU A 51 -21.58 10.30 -3.35
C GLU A 51 -20.15 9.95 -2.90
N ASN A 52 -19.49 10.89 -2.24
CA ASN A 52 -18.16 10.68 -1.69
C ASN A 52 -18.21 9.82 -0.41
N LEU A 53 -17.74 8.57 -0.48
CA LEU A 53 -17.65 7.67 0.69
C LEU A 53 -16.41 7.94 1.56
N ILE A 54 -15.45 8.74 1.07
CA ILE A 54 -14.17 9.00 1.72
C ILE A 54 -13.86 10.51 1.82
N PRO A 55 -14.79 11.34 2.35
CA PRO A 55 -14.61 12.79 2.35
C PRO A 55 -13.41 13.25 3.17
N ASN A 56 -13.07 12.58 4.27
CA ASN A 56 -11.93 12.95 5.10
C ASN A 56 -10.59 12.64 4.38
N LEU A 57 -10.47 11.48 3.74
CA LEU A 57 -9.30 11.12 2.93
C LEU A 57 -9.17 12.03 1.70
N THR A 58 -10.29 12.39 1.06
CA THR A 58 -10.33 13.36 -0.04
C THR A 58 -9.78 14.71 0.40
N ASN A 59 -10.23 15.21 1.54
CA ASN A 59 -9.74 16.47 2.11
C ASN A 59 -8.27 16.37 2.53
N LEU A 60 -7.85 15.23 3.12
CA LEU A 60 -6.47 15.01 3.50
C LEU A 60 -5.55 14.99 2.27
N ALA A 61 -5.97 14.37 1.17
CA ALA A 61 -5.25 14.32 -0.09
C ALA A 61 -5.10 15.71 -0.74
N SER A 62 -6.11 16.58 -0.60
CA SER A 62 -6.04 17.93 -1.15
C SER A 62 -4.99 18.84 -0.48
N GLY A 63 -4.63 18.53 0.77
CA GLY A 63 -3.62 19.28 1.55
C GLY A 63 -2.25 18.61 1.60
N ASN A 64 -2.06 17.47 0.93
CA ASN A 64 -0.84 16.68 0.95
C ASN A 64 -0.54 16.12 -0.44
N VAL A 65 0.64 15.52 -0.63
CA VAL A 65 1.00 14.93 -1.93
C VAL A 65 0.11 13.72 -2.22
N ASN A 66 -0.59 13.78 -3.35
CA ASN A 66 -1.38 12.70 -3.91
C ASN A 66 -1.05 12.53 -5.39
N PHE A 67 -0.38 11.45 -5.74
CA PHE A 67 -0.08 11.13 -7.12
C PHE A 67 -1.33 10.63 -7.84
N SER A 68 -1.58 11.17 -9.03
CA SER A 68 -2.76 10.90 -9.82
C SER A 68 -2.46 10.93 -11.32
N SER A 69 -3.16 10.11 -12.09
CA SER A 69 -3.13 10.17 -13.56
C SER A 69 -3.99 11.31 -14.14
N THR A 70 -4.72 12.03 -13.30
CA THR A 70 -5.57 13.18 -13.64
C THR A 70 -5.19 14.41 -12.81
N GLU A 71 -5.91 15.51 -12.96
CA GLU A 71 -5.76 16.72 -12.12
C GLU A 71 -6.43 16.60 -10.75
N LYS A 72 -7.33 15.63 -10.58
CA LYS A 72 -8.11 15.42 -9.36
C LYS A 72 -7.47 14.36 -8.46
N LEU A 73 -8.15 13.99 -7.35
CA LEU A 73 -7.81 12.83 -6.54
C LEU A 73 -7.62 11.61 -7.42
N GLY A 74 -6.60 10.82 -7.14
CA GLY A 74 -6.32 9.62 -7.89
C GLY A 74 -5.41 8.66 -7.15
N GLY A 75 -4.87 7.72 -7.89
CA GLY A 75 -4.03 6.68 -7.32
C GLY A 75 -3.37 5.81 -8.38
N GLY A 76 -2.83 4.70 -7.93
CA GLY A 76 -2.10 3.77 -8.78
C GLY A 76 -2.98 2.65 -9.33
N ILE A 77 -2.39 1.90 -10.23
CA ILE A 77 -2.97 0.77 -10.95
C ILE A 77 -2.39 -0.53 -10.40
N ASP A 78 -3.22 -1.55 -10.22
CA ASP A 78 -2.74 -2.90 -9.98
C ASP A 78 -2.28 -3.54 -11.28
N LEU A 79 -1.08 -4.12 -11.24
CA LEU A 79 -0.53 -4.95 -12.31
C LEU A 79 -0.62 -6.43 -11.92
N ALA A 80 -0.34 -7.32 -12.85
CA ALA A 80 -0.29 -8.75 -12.55
C ALA A 80 0.69 -9.03 -11.40
N GLY A 81 0.24 -9.82 -10.41
CA GLY A 81 1.03 -10.12 -9.21
C GLY A 81 1.10 -9.00 -8.16
N THR A 82 0.18 -8.02 -8.17
CA THR A 82 0.13 -6.95 -7.16
C THR A 82 -1.24 -6.73 -6.50
N GLY A 83 -2.31 -7.40 -6.97
CA GLY A 83 -3.71 -7.09 -6.64
C GLY A 83 -4.30 -7.87 -5.46
N TRP A 84 -3.53 -8.19 -4.41
CA TRP A 84 -3.94 -8.84 -3.16
C TRP A 84 -2.93 -8.50 -2.05
N THR A 85 -3.33 -8.57 -0.81
CA THR A 85 -2.61 -7.98 0.32
C THR A 85 -1.09 -8.28 0.33
N VAL A 86 -0.67 -9.57 0.29
CA VAL A 86 0.77 -9.90 0.35
C VAL A 86 1.51 -9.48 -0.91
N ALA A 87 0.89 -9.63 -2.08
CA ALA A 87 1.47 -9.17 -3.33
C ALA A 87 1.60 -7.64 -3.38
N ALA A 88 0.61 -6.94 -2.82
CA ALA A 88 0.64 -5.49 -2.67
C ALA A 88 1.74 -5.03 -1.70
N LEU A 89 1.91 -5.70 -0.56
CA LEU A 89 3.03 -5.43 0.35
C LEU A 89 4.37 -5.65 -0.34
N LEU A 90 4.56 -6.80 -1.02
CA LEU A 90 5.80 -7.07 -1.75
C LEU A 90 6.06 -5.99 -2.83
N SER A 91 5.05 -5.64 -3.61
CA SER A 91 5.22 -4.69 -4.69
C SER A 91 5.50 -3.27 -4.20
N LYS A 92 4.83 -2.83 -3.13
CA LYS A 92 5.00 -1.48 -2.56
C LYS A 92 6.23 -1.35 -1.66
N LEU A 93 6.72 -2.44 -1.09
CA LEU A 93 7.92 -2.45 -0.26
C LEU A 93 9.18 -2.89 -1.02
N GLY A 94 9.06 -3.61 -2.12
CA GLY A 94 10.20 -4.19 -2.86
C GLY A 94 10.23 -3.90 -4.35
N GLY A 95 9.18 -3.29 -4.92
CA GLY A 95 9.11 -3.02 -6.36
C GLY A 95 9.10 -4.29 -7.21
N LEU A 96 8.55 -5.40 -6.70
CA LEU A 96 8.51 -6.72 -7.32
C LEU A 96 7.09 -7.25 -7.41
N PRO A 97 6.71 -7.95 -8.48
CA PRO A 97 5.46 -8.70 -8.53
C PRO A 97 5.56 -9.96 -7.69
N PHE A 98 4.43 -10.42 -7.17
CA PHE A 98 4.32 -11.74 -6.59
C PHE A 98 4.08 -12.75 -7.73
N ASN A 99 5.16 -13.36 -8.20
CA ASN A 99 5.11 -14.31 -9.31
C ASN A 99 5.49 -15.71 -8.81
N LEU A 100 4.49 -16.60 -8.67
CA LEU A 100 4.67 -17.98 -8.24
C LEU A 100 4.85 -18.95 -9.42
N VAL A 101 5.11 -18.47 -10.62
CA VAL A 101 5.24 -19.33 -11.79
C VAL A 101 6.50 -20.20 -11.68
N GLY A 102 6.31 -21.46 -11.34
CA GLY A 102 7.27 -22.53 -11.59
C GLY A 102 7.85 -23.25 -10.39
N ASP A 103 7.50 -22.93 -9.14
CA ASP A 103 8.05 -23.70 -8.01
C ASP A 103 6.96 -24.10 -7.00
N GLU A 104 6.52 -25.36 -7.11
CA GLU A 104 5.68 -26.03 -6.09
C GLU A 104 6.43 -26.19 -4.75
N ASN A 105 7.75 -25.93 -4.74
CA ASN A 105 8.67 -26.08 -3.62
C ASN A 105 9.10 -24.73 -3.02
N LEU A 106 8.40 -23.62 -3.29
CA LEU A 106 8.66 -22.37 -2.58
C LEU A 106 8.63 -22.65 -1.08
N ASN A 107 9.80 -22.67 -0.48
CA ASN A 107 9.93 -22.78 0.96
C ASN A 107 9.28 -21.54 1.58
N ARG A 108 7.99 -21.66 1.96
CA ARG A 108 7.20 -20.58 2.53
C ARG A 108 7.82 -19.96 3.79
N ASN A 109 8.84 -20.61 4.33
CA ASN A 109 9.58 -20.13 5.50
C ASN A 109 10.67 -19.11 5.17
N VAL A 110 11.03 -18.94 3.87
CA VAL A 110 12.04 -17.97 3.43
C VAL A 110 11.52 -17.30 2.16
N PHE A 111 10.93 -16.09 2.32
CA PHE A 111 10.29 -15.39 1.23
C PHE A 111 11.29 -14.53 0.47
N LEU A 112 11.59 -14.86 -0.80
CA LEU A 112 12.49 -14.11 -1.70
C LEU A 112 13.81 -13.66 -1.05
N PRO A 113 14.63 -14.58 -0.48
CA PRO A 113 15.82 -14.22 0.30
C PRO A 113 16.89 -13.45 -0.48
N GLY A 114 16.88 -13.51 -1.80
CA GLY A 114 17.78 -12.75 -2.66
C GLY A 114 17.33 -11.32 -2.96
N ALA A 115 16.11 -10.95 -2.55
CA ALA A 115 15.58 -9.58 -2.73
C ALA A 115 16.08 -8.66 -1.61
N ILE A 116 16.22 -7.38 -1.93
CA ILE A 116 16.38 -6.30 -0.96
C ILE A 116 15.14 -5.42 -1.06
N ILE A 117 14.39 -5.30 0.03
CA ILE A 117 13.18 -4.49 0.08
C ILE A 117 13.34 -3.31 1.04
N LEU A 118 12.32 -2.47 1.16
CA LEU A 118 12.34 -1.27 2.01
C LEU A 118 12.80 -1.55 3.44
N THR A 119 12.26 -2.62 4.05
CA THR A 119 12.55 -2.97 5.44
C THR A 119 14.01 -3.38 5.66
N ASP A 120 14.65 -4.03 4.68
CA ASP A 120 16.09 -4.32 4.72
C ASP A 120 16.90 -3.02 4.69
N ILE A 121 16.52 -2.08 3.81
CA ILE A 121 17.20 -0.79 3.66
C ILE A 121 17.05 0.05 4.93
N LEU A 122 15.85 0.07 5.53
CA LEU A 122 15.60 0.79 6.78
C LEU A 122 16.37 0.18 7.95
N ASN A 123 16.39 -1.16 8.06
CA ASN A 123 17.17 -1.87 9.09
C ASN A 123 18.67 -1.55 8.97
N PHE A 124 19.23 -1.62 7.76
CA PHE A 124 20.63 -1.27 7.49
C PHE A 124 20.96 0.18 7.92
N ASN A 125 19.96 1.06 7.86
CA ASN A 125 20.08 2.46 8.26
C ASN A 125 19.67 2.74 9.72
N GLY A 126 19.48 1.70 10.54
CA GLY A 126 19.28 1.81 11.98
C GLY A 126 17.85 2.15 12.41
N TYR A 127 16.85 1.93 11.56
CA TYR A 127 15.45 2.09 11.95
C TYR A 127 15.00 0.95 12.87
N LYS A 128 14.35 1.30 13.98
CA LYS A 128 13.53 0.35 14.74
C LYS A 128 12.22 0.14 13.99
N GLN A 129 11.87 -1.10 13.69
CA GLN A 129 10.74 -1.43 12.82
C GLN A 129 9.70 -2.27 13.55
N LEU A 130 8.43 -1.85 13.47
CA LEU A 130 7.28 -2.55 14.00
C LEU A 130 6.18 -2.59 12.93
N PHE A 131 5.53 -3.76 12.77
CA PHE A 131 4.34 -3.90 11.95
C PHE A 131 3.18 -4.44 12.77
N ILE A 132 1.98 -3.85 12.63
CA ILE A 132 0.77 -4.25 13.38
C ILE A 132 -0.34 -4.59 12.38
N PHE A 133 -0.99 -5.72 12.59
CA PHE A 133 -2.22 -6.08 11.88
C PHE A 133 -3.10 -6.99 12.72
N GLY A 134 -4.43 -6.89 12.52
CA GLY A 134 -5.42 -7.55 13.37
C GLY A 134 -5.48 -9.06 13.26
N SER A 135 -5.09 -9.63 12.12
CA SER A 135 -5.16 -11.05 11.84
C SER A 135 -3.90 -11.80 12.26
N ASP A 136 -3.92 -13.14 12.21
CA ASP A 136 -2.75 -13.98 12.46
C ASP A 136 -1.62 -13.67 11.46
N LYS A 137 -0.41 -13.49 11.94
CA LYS A 137 0.75 -13.12 11.12
C LYS A 137 1.12 -14.18 10.08
N HIS A 138 0.83 -15.45 10.34
CA HIS A 138 1.12 -16.56 9.43
C HIS A 138 0.19 -16.60 8.21
N PHE A 139 -0.92 -15.84 8.24
CA PHE A 139 -1.84 -15.81 7.11
C PHE A 139 -1.17 -15.29 5.84
N ALA A 140 -1.20 -16.11 4.79
CA ALA A 140 -0.62 -15.85 3.47
C ALA A 140 0.90 -15.54 3.46
N GLY A 141 1.66 -15.89 4.52
CA GLY A 141 3.11 -15.74 4.58
C GLY A 141 3.61 -14.32 4.86
N ARG A 142 2.78 -13.45 5.46
CA ARG A 142 3.16 -12.06 5.80
C ARG A 142 4.33 -12.00 6.77
N ASP A 143 4.36 -12.91 7.74
CA ASP A 143 5.46 -13.06 8.67
C ASP A 143 6.78 -13.37 7.95
N SER A 144 6.74 -14.33 7.01
CA SER A 144 7.93 -14.67 6.23
C SER A 144 8.46 -13.50 5.40
N LEU A 145 7.56 -12.69 4.82
CA LEU A 145 7.96 -11.48 4.10
C LEU A 145 8.63 -10.45 5.02
N LEU A 146 8.07 -10.20 6.21
CA LEU A 146 8.51 -9.10 7.08
C LEU A 146 9.65 -9.50 8.02
N GLU A 147 9.61 -10.72 8.60
CA GLU A 147 10.65 -11.18 9.53
C GLU A 147 11.96 -11.52 8.82
N ASN A 148 11.89 -12.06 7.59
CA ASN A 148 13.10 -12.38 6.80
C ASN A 148 13.73 -11.15 6.13
N HIS A 149 12.98 -10.05 6.03
CA HIS A 149 13.45 -8.80 5.44
C HIS A 149 13.49 -7.66 6.46
N GLY A 150 14.69 -7.34 6.92
CA GLY A 150 14.90 -6.17 7.78
C GLY A 150 14.57 -6.40 9.25
N ASN A 151 14.34 -7.64 9.71
CA ASN A 151 14.09 -8.00 11.10
C ASN A 151 12.94 -7.16 11.73
N VAL A 152 11.82 -7.09 11.03
CA VAL A 152 10.64 -6.35 11.48
C VAL A 152 9.96 -7.07 12.64
N GLU A 153 9.74 -6.38 13.74
CA GLU A 153 8.90 -6.88 14.83
C GLU A 153 7.43 -6.88 14.39
N ILE A 154 6.68 -7.97 14.67
CA ILE A 154 5.28 -8.09 14.30
C ILE A 154 4.40 -8.26 15.52
N HIS A 155 3.45 -7.35 15.70
CA HIS A 155 2.40 -7.44 16.72
C HIS A 155 1.06 -7.76 16.06
N ASP A 156 0.66 -9.03 16.13
CA ASP A 156 -0.60 -9.56 15.64
C ASP A 156 -1.59 -9.85 16.78
N ILE A 157 -2.78 -10.36 16.45
CA ILE A 157 -3.77 -10.76 17.47
C ILE A 157 -3.18 -11.70 18.51
N ASN A 158 -2.33 -12.64 18.14
CA ASN A 158 -1.74 -13.61 19.04
C ASN A 158 -0.70 -12.94 19.97
N TRP A 159 0.03 -11.95 19.46
CA TRP A 159 0.94 -11.15 20.27
C TRP A 159 0.19 -10.40 21.39
N TYR A 160 -0.90 -9.67 21.05
CA TYR A 160 -1.71 -8.93 22.03
C TYR A 160 -2.42 -9.85 23.03
N LYS A 161 -2.84 -11.04 22.62
CA LYS A 161 -3.37 -12.08 23.54
C LYS A 161 -2.30 -12.56 24.52
N ARG A 162 -1.07 -12.85 24.05
CA ARG A 162 0.05 -13.25 24.94
C ARG A 162 0.42 -12.15 25.93
N LYS A 163 0.26 -10.89 25.55
CA LYS A 163 0.49 -9.73 26.45
C LYS A 163 -0.71 -9.42 27.35
N SER A 164 -1.76 -10.22 27.31
CA SER A 164 -3.01 -10.02 28.07
C SER A 164 -3.69 -8.67 27.80
N MET A 165 -3.44 -8.07 26.63
CA MET A 165 -4.09 -6.85 26.15
C MET A 165 -5.41 -7.16 25.42
N LEU A 166 -5.59 -8.40 25.00
CA LEU A 166 -6.83 -8.96 24.47
C LEU A 166 -7.20 -10.25 25.22
N PRO A 167 -8.51 -10.51 25.44
CA PRO A 167 -8.97 -11.81 25.93
C PRO A 167 -8.52 -12.94 25.00
N GLN A 168 -8.24 -14.13 25.56
CA GLN A 168 -7.78 -15.28 24.76
C GLN A 168 -8.79 -15.70 23.67
N ASN A 169 -10.07 -15.55 23.95
CA ASN A 169 -11.17 -15.86 23.03
C ASN A 169 -11.59 -14.68 22.14
N TYR A 170 -10.87 -13.54 22.20
CA TYR A 170 -11.18 -12.41 21.33
C TYR A 170 -10.96 -12.76 19.85
N SER A 171 -12.00 -12.61 19.06
CA SER A 171 -11.92 -12.73 17.60
C SER A 171 -13.14 -12.07 16.99
N VAL A 172 -12.92 -11.06 16.17
CA VAL A 172 -13.92 -10.39 15.36
C VAL A 172 -13.44 -10.34 13.93
N PHE A 173 -14.29 -10.63 12.97
CA PHE A 173 -13.98 -10.65 11.55
C PHE A 173 -12.72 -11.49 11.24
N TRP A 174 -11.58 -10.87 10.89
CA TRP A 174 -10.31 -11.55 10.59
C TRP A 174 -9.32 -11.59 11.78
N GLY A 175 -9.74 -11.12 12.95
CA GLY A 175 -8.88 -11.10 14.14
C GLY A 175 -9.30 -10.02 15.12
N PHE A 176 -8.72 -8.82 15.08
CA PHE A 176 -9.25 -7.62 15.69
C PHE A 176 -9.47 -6.52 14.64
N GLU A 177 -10.48 -5.71 14.88
CA GLU A 177 -10.96 -4.65 14.01
C GLU A 177 -10.03 -3.42 13.96
N ASP A 178 -10.23 -2.53 12.98
CA ASP A 178 -9.41 -1.32 12.78
C ASP A 178 -9.45 -0.35 13.97
N LYS A 179 -10.56 -0.31 14.72
CA LYS A 179 -10.65 0.45 15.97
C LYS A 179 -9.55 0.02 16.94
N LYS A 180 -9.36 -1.29 17.13
CA LYS A 180 -8.29 -1.84 17.97
C LYS A 180 -6.92 -1.63 17.34
N LEU A 181 -6.80 -1.73 16.02
CA LEU A 181 -5.55 -1.46 15.33
C LEU A 181 -5.02 -0.06 15.66
N PHE A 182 -5.86 0.97 15.55
CA PHE A 182 -5.46 2.35 15.84
C PHE A 182 -5.25 2.60 17.35
N GLU A 183 -6.00 1.94 18.23
CA GLU A 183 -5.74 1.98 19.69
C GLU A 183 -4.35 1.41 20.00
N PHE A 184 -4.01 0.25 19.47
CA PHE A 184 -2.70 -0.38 19.64
C PHE A 184 -1.58 0.41 18.96
N ALA A 185 -1.81 0.97 17.78
CA ALA A 185 -0.83 1.83 17.13
C ALA A 185 -0.45 3.04 18.00
N LYS A 186 -1.43 3.69 18.63
CA LYS A 186 -1.18 4.78 19.57
C LYS A 186 -0.37 4.30 20.78
N TYR A 187 -0.72 3.15 21.34
CA TYR A 187 0.00 2.56 22.47
C TYR A 187 1.47 2.25 22.11
N GLU A 188 1.71 1.59 20.99
CA GLU A 188 3.07 1.21 20.56
C GLU A 188 3.92 2.44 20.21
N LEU A 189 3.33 3.49 19.61
CA LEU A 189 4.02 4.73 19.31
C LEU A 189 4.56 5.45 20.55
N MET A 190 3.94 5.28 21.72
CA MET A 190 4.45 5.84 22.99
C MET A 190 5.84 5.30 23.36
N THR A 191 6.13 4.05 23.00
CA THR A 191 7.44 3.43 23.22
C THR A 191 8.34 3.59 22.01
N LEU A 192 7.80 3.42 20.82
CA LEU A 192 8.56 3.41 19.56
C LEU A 192 9.24 4.76 19.29
N GLN A 193 8.59 5.88 19.69
CA GLN A 193 9.15 7.23 19.53
C GLN A 193 10.49 7.44 20.25
N GLU A 194 10.81 6.65 21.28
CA GLU A 194 12.08 6.71 21.99
C GLU A 194 13.25 6.15 21.16
N SER A 195 12.95 5.39 20.11
CA SER A 195 13.90 4.69 19.25
C SER A 195 14.05 5.35 17.85
N SER A 196 14.03 6.70 17.77
CA SER A 196 14.18 7.40 16.49
C SER A 196 15.54 7.14 15.81
N PRO A 197 15.61 6.86 14.50
CA PRO A 197 14.46 6.78 13.59
C PRO A 197 13.69 5.46 13.74
N PHE A 198 12.36 5.53 13.63
CA PHE A 198 11.50 4.35 13.67
C PHE A 198 10.67 4.23 12.37
N MET A 199 10.19 3.00 12.11
CA MET A 199 9.14 2.71 11.13
C MET A 199 8.00 1.94 11.81
N LEU A 200 6.78 2.43 11.68
CA LEU A 200 5.56 1.73 12.03
C LEU A 200 4.77 1.39 10.76
N GLY A 201 4.53 0.11 10.53
CA GLY A 201 3.60 -0.37 9.51
C GLY A 201 2.26 -0.75 10.12
N LEU A 202 1.17 -0.33 9.51
CA LEU A 202 -0.20 -0.72 9.87
C LEU A 202 -0.90 -1.33 8.66
N LEU A 203 -1.65 -2.40 8.87
CA LEU A 203 -2.51 -3.00 7.86
C LEU A 203 -3.93 -3.09 8.42
N THR A 204 -4.88 -2.35 7.83
CA THR A 204 -6.29 -2.38 8.21
C THR A 204 -7.00 -3.60 7.64
N VAL A 205 -8.22 -3.87 8.09
CA VAL A 205 -8.97 -5.07 7.67
C VAL A 205 -10.47 -4.84 7.52
N ASP A 206 -11.04 -3.79 8.12
CA ASP A 206 -12.49 -3.62 8.22
C ASP A 206 -13.19 -3.39 6.87
N THR A 207 -12.45 -3.04 5.82
CA THR A 207 -12.96 -2.90 4.45
C THR A 207 -12.76 -4.16 3.59
N HIS A 208 -12.36 -5.30 4.19
CA HIS A 208 -12.16 -6.56 3.46
C HIS A 208 -13.50 -7.15 2.97
N MET A 209 -13.46 -7.70 1.76
CA MET A 209 -14.63 -8.39 1.18
C MET A 209 -15.16 -9.52 2.09
N PRO A 210 -16.41 -9.91 1.98
CA PRO A 210 -17.45 -9.44 1.04
C PRO A 210 -18.19 -8.19 1.52
N THR A 211 -18.31 -7.95 2.83
CA THR A 211 -19.20 -6.93 3.41
C THR A 211 -18.49 -5.90 4.26
N GLY A 212 -17.20 -6.10 4.50
CA GLY A 212 -16.50 -5.37 5.55
C GLY A 212 -17.00 -5.69 6.95
N TYR A 213 -16.42 -5.04 7.94
CA TYR A 213 -16.82 -5.11 9.34
C TYR A 213 -17.28 -3.73 9.83
N GLN A 214 -18.38 -3.70 10.58
CA GLN A 214 -18.92 -2.47 11.17
C GLN A 214 -18.71 -2.53 12.69
N CYS A 215 -17.80 -1.72 13.19
CA CYS A 215 -17.62 -1.50 14.62
C CYS A 215 -18.65 -0.48 15.16
N ASP A 216 -18.61 -0.23 16.46
CA ASP A 216 -19.49 0.73 17.14
C ASP A 216 -19.23 2.20 16.77
N LEU A 217 -18.12 2.51 16.09
CA LEU A 217 -17.81 3.84 15.57
C LEU A 217 -18.39 4.10 14.18
N CYS A 218 -18.87 3.06 13.49
CA CYS A 218 -19.41 3.20 12.14
C CYS A 218 -20.72 3.99 12.13
N PRO A 219 -20.93 4.87 11.13
CA PRO A 219 -22.19 5.58 10.98
C PRO A 219 -23.40 4.64 10.94
N ALA A 220 -24.46 4.99 11.67
CA ALA A 220 -25.72 4.26 11.67
C ALA A 220 -26.56 4.64 10.44
N GLU A 221 -26.09 4.30 9.25
CA GLU A 221 -26.77 4.59 7.98
C GLU A 221 -27.45 3.34 7.42
N ASN A 222 -28.56 3.55 6.71
CA ASN A 222 -29.24 2.48 5.99
C ASN A 222 -28.65 2.35 4.58
N ASP A 223 -27.43 1.81 4.50
CA ASP A 223 -26.68 1.62 3.27
C ASP A 223 -26.03 0.23 3.24
N MET A 224 -25.46 -0.13 2.11
CA MET A 224 -24.74 -1.40 1.96
C MET A 224 -23.65 -1.56 3.03
N PRO A 225 -23.50 -2.73 3.65
CA PRO A 225 -22.50 -2.93 4.71
C PRO A 225 -21.09 -2.50 4.31
N ILE A 226 -20.65 -2.79 3.09
CA ILE A 226 -19.32 -2.41 2.61
C ILE A 226 -19.16 -0.88 2.49
N LYS A 227 -20.17 -0.14 2.03
CA LYS A 227 -20.12 1.32 1.96
C LYS A 227 -20.00 1.93 3.37
N ARG A 228 -20.73 1.37 4.34
CA ARG A 228 -20.64 1.76 5.74
C ARG A 228 -19.24 1.49 6.32
N SER A 229 -18.62 0.34 6.00
CA SER A 229 -17.25 0.05 6.41
C SER A 229 -16.24 1.01 5.79
N ILE A 230 -16.40 1.39 4.51
CA ILE A 230 -15.56 2.37 3.84
C ILE A 230 -15.65 3.74 4.53
N ARG A 231 -16.87 4.24 4.81
CA ARG A 231 -17.05 5.51 5.56
C ARG A 231 -16.47 5.44 6.97
N CYS A 232 -16.61 4.28 7.63
CA CYS A 232 -16.03 4.06 8.95
C CYS A 232 -14.50 4.10 8.93
N ALA A 233 -13.88 3.46 7.94
CA ALA A 233 -12.43 3.49 7.76
C ALA A 233 -11.92 4.92 7.47
N ASP A 234 -12.63 5.68 6.64
CA ASP A 234 -12.34 7.09 6.37
C ASP A 234 -12.38 7.95 7.65
N PHE A 235 -13.38 7.72 8.50
CA PHE A 235 -13.51 8.39 9.79
C PHE A 235 -12.38 8.00 10.77
N GLN A 236 -12.10 6.70 10.90
CA GLN A 236 -11.10 6.20 11.84
C GLN A 236 -9.69 6.65 11.49
N ILE A 237 -9.30 6.59 10.21
CA ILE A 237 -7.99 7.05 9.74
C ILE A 237 -7.82 8.56 9.96
N SER A 238 -8.86 9.34 9.70
CA SER A 238 -8.84 10.79 9.94
C SER A 238 -8.58 11.13 11.41
N ASN A 239 -9.26 10.43 12.33
CA ASN A 239 -9.04 10.59 13.76
C ASN A 239 -7.64 10.17 14.19
N PHE A 240 -7.10 9.11 13.61
CA PHE A 240 -5.73 8.68 13.89
C PHE A 240 -4.70 9.72 13.41
N ILE A 241 -4.87 10.26 12.21
CA ILE A 241 -3.99 11.33 11.68
C ILE A 241 -4.12 12.60 12.53
N GLN A 242 -5.32 12.96 12.98
CA GLN A 242 -5.50 14.12 13.85
C GLN A 242 -4.76 13.92 15.19
N TRP A 243 -4.84 12.73 15.79
CA TRP A 243 -4.07 12.38 16.97
C TRP A 243 -2.55 12.46 16.71
N CYS A 244 -2.08 11.97 15.55
CA CYS A 244 -0.66 12.07 15.19
C CYS A 244 -0.18 13.53 15.15
N LYS A 245 -0.99 14.46 14.63
CA LYS A 245 -0.65 15.89 14.56
C LYS A 245 -0.39 16.54 15.91
N GLU A 246 -0.95 16.00 16.98
CA GLU A 246 -0.77 16.46 18.35
C GLU A 246 0.53 15.95 18.99
N GLN A 247 1.23 14.99 18.35
CA GLN A 247 2.41 14.36 18.92
C GLN A 247 3.69 15.16 18.65
N VAL A 248 4.63 15.13 19.59
CA VAL A 248 5.90 15.86 19.49
C VAL A 248 6.75 15.41 18.30
N TRP A 249 6.65 14.15 17.91
CA TRP A 249 7.39 13.54 16.81
C TRP A 249 6.76 13.81 15.41
N TYR A 250 5.55 14.36 15.35
CA TYR A 250 4.80 14.50 14.08
C TYR A 250 5.59 15.23 12.98
N LYS A 251 6.26 16.33 13.32
CA LYS A 251 7.04 17.14 12.37
C LYS A 251 8.27 16.40 11.82
N ASP A 252 8.74 15.39 12.54
CA ASP A 252 9.86 14.54 12.16
C ASP A 252 9.45 13.19 11.60
N THR A 253 8.17 13.04 11.26
CA THR A 253 7.60 11.80 10.77
C THR A 253 6.88 12.01 9.44
N VAL A 254 7.26 11.20 8.46
CA VAL A 254 6.49 11.06 7.21
C VAL A 254 5.43 9.99 7.43
N ILE A 255 4.18 10.31 7.10
CA ILE A 255 3.07 9.36 7.16
C ILE A 255 2.57 9.12 5.74
N ILE A 256 2.50 7.85 5.35
CA ILE A 256 2.04 7.46 4.01
C ILE A 256 0.82 6.56 4.16
N ILE A 257 -0.28 6.96 3.55
CA ILE A 257 -1.52 6.20 3.49
C ILE A 257 -1.66 5.62 2.08
N LEU A 258 -1.81 4.32 1.99
CA LEU A 258 -1.90 3.58 0.73
C LEU A 258 -3.09 2.63 0.78
N GLY A 259 -3.95 2.63 -0.24
CA GLY A 259 -4.75 1.44 -0.50
C GLY A 259 -3.81 0.29 -0.85
N ASP A 260 -4.01 -0.88 -0.26
CA ASP A 260 -3.14 -2.01 -0.55
C ASP A 260 -3.39 -2.55 -1.97
N HIS A 261 -4.65 -2.79 -2.35
CA HIS A 261 -5.07 -3.18 -3.70
C HIS A 261 -6.51 -2.74 -3.97
N LEU A 262 -7.02 -3.01 -5.17
CA LEU A 262 -8.42 -2.76 -5.52
C LEU A 262 -9.34 -3.79 -4.86
N PHE A 263 -10.53 -3.35 -4.46
CA PHE A 263 -11.53 -4.23 -3.85
C PHE A 263 -11.90 -5.39 -4.77
N MET A 264 -11.79 -6.62 -4.27
CA MET A 264 -12.15 -7.84 -5.00
C MET A 264 -13.65 -8.10 -4.90
N ALA A 265 -14.43 -7.40 -5.71
CA ALA A 265 -15.88 -7.44 -5.67
C ALA A 265 -16.49 -8.64 -6.38
N THR A 266 -17.56 -9.19 -5.79
CA THR A 266 -18.58 -9.97 -6.51
C THR A 266 -19.73 -9.05 -6.94
N GLU A 267 -20.61 -9.48 -7.85
CA GLU A 267 -21.80 -8.69 -8.26
C GLU A 267 -22.67 -8.24 -7.08
N LYS A 268 -22.73 -9.04 -6.00
CA LYS A 268 -23.57 -8.77 -4.82
C LYS A 268 -22.92 -7.89 -3.75
N THR A 269 -21.60 -7.74 -3.80
CA THR A 269 -20.82 -7.07 -2.74
C THR A 269 -20.00 -5.90 -3.28
N ASN A 270 -20.22 -5.55 -4.54
CA ASN A 270 -19.53 -4.45 -5.19
C ASN A 270 -20.04 -3.09 -4.64
N PRO A 271 -19.20 -2.24 -4.05
CA PRO A 271 -19.60 -0.91 -3.58
C PRO A 271 -20.08 0.01 -4.70
N PHE A 272 -19.82 -0.35 -5.95
CA PHE A 272 -20.24 0.39 -7.14
C PHE A 272 -21.51 -0.17 -7.80
N SER A 273 -22.24 -1.13 -7.15
CA SER A 273 -23.30 -1.93 -7.79
C SER A 273 -24.59 -1.17 -8.12
N ASP A 274 -24.88 -0.07 -7.44
CA ASP A 274 -26.12 0.70 -7.54
C ASP A 274 -25.97 1.97 -8.37
N ASP A 275 -24.76 2.31 -8.79
CA ASP A 275 -24.47 3.56 -9.46
C ASP A 275 -24.08 3.38 -10.93
N SER A 276 -23.80 4.49 -11.59
CA SER A 276 -23.32 4.63 -12.96
C SER A 276 -22.17 3.69 -13.35
N PHE A 277 -21.48 3.06 -12.37
CA PHE A 277 -20.43 2.08 -12.62
C PHE A 277 -20.91 0.82 -13.34
N ILE A 278 -22.14 0.32 -13.04
CA ILE A 278 -22.74 -0.78 -13.82
C ILE A 278 -23.06 -0.30 -15.24
N ALA A 279 -23.56 0.93 -15.38
CA ALA A 279 -23.79 1.52 -16.69
C ALA A 279 -22.46 1.68 -17.46
N PHE A 280 -21.41 2.12 -16.78
CA PHE A 280 -20.07 2.27 -17.37
C PHE A 280 -19.46 0.90 -17.75
N HIS A 281 -19.57 -0.14 -16.92
CA HIS A 281 -19.09 -1.48 -17.24
C HIS A 281 -19.96 -2.19 -18.31
N ARG A 282 -21.27 -1.93 -18.37
CA ARG A 282 -22.12 -2.39 -19.47
C ARG A 282 -21.78 -1.71 -20.80
N LEU A 283 -21.55 -0.39 -20.77
CA LEU A 283 -21.01 0.33 -21.93
C LEU A 283 -19.63 -0.19 -22.33
N LYS A 284 -18.81 -0.63 -21.37
CA LYS A 284 -17.49 -1.22 -21.62
C LYS A 284 -17.56 -2.63 -22.21
N SER A 285 -18.58 -3.45 -21.88
CA SER A 285 -18.78 -4.76 -22.51
C SER A 285 -19.10 -4.65 -24.01
N ASP A 286 -19.77 -3.56 -24.37
CA ASP A 286 -20.18 -3.29 -25.77
C ASP A 286 -19.11 -2.53 -26.57
N LEU A 287 -18.15 -1.85 -25.88
CA LEU A 287 -17.02 -1.11 -26.45
C LEU A 287 -15.66 -1.77 -26.16
N CYS A 288 -15.66 -3.03 -25.89
CA CYS A 288 -14.66 -3.84 -25.20
C CYS A 288 -13.30 -3.99 -25.90
N THR A 289 -12.58 -2.92 -26.20
CA THR A 289 -11.13 -3.04 -26.50
C THR A 289 -10.29 -1.80 -26.15
N MET A 290 -10.86 -0.69 -25.68
CA MET A 290 -10.14 0.59 -25.63
C MET A 290 -10.03 1.30 -24.28
N TYR A 291 -10.60 0.81 -23.19
CA TYR A 291 -10.56 1.54 -21.93
C TYR A 291 -9.86 0.77 -20.80
N GLU A 292 -8.82 1.41 -20.26
CA GLU A 292 -8.14 1.00 -19.01
C GLU A 292 -9.16 0.93 -17.86
N ASN A 293 -8.97 0.01 -16.89
CA ASN A 293 -9.78 0.00 -15.67
C ASN A 293 -9.70 1.38 -15.00
N PRO A 294 -10.82 2.09 -14.77
CA PRO A 294 -10.79 3.43 -14.18
C PRO A 294 -10.50 3.42 -12.68
N ARG A 295 -10.63 2.28 -11.99
CA ARG A 295 -10.43 2.16 -10.55
C ARG A 295 -8.95 2.34 -10.18
N ARG A 296 -8.71 3.01 -9.05
CA ARG A 296 -7.36 3.34 -8.56
C ARG A 296 -7.31 3.13 -7.04
N TRP A 297 -6.28 2.44 -6.53
CA TRP A 297 -6.02 2.42 -5.10
C TRP A 297 -5.44 3.78 -4.64
N LEU A 298 -5.82 4.18 -3.42
CA LEU A 298 -5.49 5.49 -2.83
C LEU A 298 -4.00 5.61 -2.46
N ASN A 299 -3.45 6.83 -2.58
CA ASN A 299 -2.16 7.20 -1.99
C ASN A 299 -2.20 8.63 -1.43
N ILE A 300 -1.60 8.84 -0.27
CA ILE A 300 -1.41 10.16 0.34
C ILE A 300 -0.06 10.17 1.09
N PHE A 301 0.78 11.17 0.81
CA PHE A 301 2.07 11.35 1.47
C PHE A 301 2.05 12.63 2.31
N ILE A 302 2.06 12.49 3.63
CA ILE A 302 2.00 13.58 4.60
C ILE A 302 3.40 13.88 5.11
N ASN A 303 3.78 15.16 5.23
CA ASN A 303 5.10 15.62 5.66
C ASN A 303 6.27 15.09 4.81
N SER A 304 6.03 14.72 3.57
CA SER A 304 7.08 14.27 2.65
C SER A 304 8.11 15.38 2.39
N ILE A 305 9.40 15.01 2.30
CA ILE A 305 10.51 15.92 2.07
C ILE A 305 11.38 15.47 0.88
N PRO A 306 10.83 15.42 -0.34
CA PRO A 306 11.59 14.96 -1.49
C PRO A 306 12.81 15.85 -1.73
N GLN A 307 13.93 15.25 -2.19
CA GLN A 307 15.16 15.95 -2.51
C GLN A 307 15.08 16.75 -3.82
N LYS A 308 14.06 16.48 -4.64
CA LYS A 308 13.91 17.07 -5.97
C LYS A 308 12.67 17.96 -6.02
N GLU A 309 12.84 19.21 -6.46
CA GLU A 309 11.77 20.21 -6.45
C GLU A 309 10.86 20.18 -7.68
N ASN A 310 11.29 19.58 -8.78
CA ASN A 310 10.59 19.66 -10.08
C ASN A 310 9.82 18.37 -10.43
N PHE A 311 9.02 17.86 -9.53
CA PHE A 311 8.12 16.72 -9.83
C PHE A 311 6.69 17.21 -10.02
N SER A 312 5.90 16.41 -10.76
CA SER A 312 4.45 16.60 -10.86
C SER A 312 3.73 15.53 -10.06
N GLU A 313 2.77 15.94 -9.25
CA GLU A 313 1.86 15.02 -8.56
C GLU A 313 0.76 14.51 -9.47
N LYS A 314 0.44 15.30 -10.49
CA LYS A 314 -0.68 15.07 -11.40
C LYS A 314 -0.20 14.63 -12.79
N GLN A 315 -1.11 13.98 -13.53
CA GLN A 315 -0.84 13.44 -14.86
C GLN A 315 0.27 12.38 -14.85
N ARG A 316 0.37 11.60 -13.76
CA ARG A 316 1.33 10.51 -13.61
C ARG A 316 0.60 9.16 -13.67
N LYS A 317 0.94 8.31 -14.63
CA LYS A 317 0.51 6.90 -14.66
C LYS A 317 1.53 6.05 -13.90
N PHE A 318 1.10 5.34 -12.86
CA PHE A 318 2.00 4.58 -12.01
C PHE A 318 1.33 3.34 -11.41
N SER A 319 2.15 2.41 -10.95
CA SER A 319 1.75 1.14 -10.33
C SER A 319 2.28 1.01 -8.90
N SER A 320 1.94 -0.10 -8.26
CA SER A 320 2.43 -0.45 -6.93
C SER A 320 3.96 -0.46 -6.83
N PHE A 321 4.67 -0.78 -7.91
CA PHE A 321 6.14 -0.81 -7.94
C PHE A 321 6.77 0.56 -7.66
N ASP A 322 6.13 1.63 -8.15
CA ASP A 322 6.64 3.00 -8.05
C ASP A 322 6.58 3.54 -6.61
N ILE A 323 5.80 2.90 -5.74
CA ILE A 323 5.70 3.26 -4.33
C ILE A 323 7.00 2.98 -3.57
N PHE A 324 7.70 1.89 -3.85
CA PHE A 324 8.95 1.53 -3.18
C PHE A 324 10.02 2.65 -3.22
N PRO A 325 10.49 3.11 -4.38
CA PRO A 325 11.43 4.23 -4.42
C PRO A 325 10.80 5.55 -3.91
N SER A 326 9.49 5.74 -4.07
CA SER A 326 8.82 6.96 -3.63
C SER A 326 8.71 7.07 -2.11
N ILE A 327 8.57 5.96 -1.38
CA ILE A 327 8.66 5.95 0.08
C ILE A 327 10.03 6.46 0.53
N LEU A 328 11.11 5.92 -0.02
CA LEU A 328 12.47 6.34 0.31
C LEU A 328 12.72 7.82 -0.03
N ALA A 329 12.27 8.26 -1.21
CA ALA A 329 12.37 9.66 -1.60
C ALA A 329 11.60 10.60 -0.66
N SER A 330 10.40 10.18 -0.20
CA SER A 330 9.55 10.98 0.69
C SER A 330 10.19 11.27 2.05
N ILE A 331 11.05 10.37 2.55
CA ILE A 331 11.82 10.56 3.79
C ILE A 331 13.18 11.25 3.54
N GLY A 332 13.41 11.74 2.33
CA GLY A 332 14.59 12.54 1.95
C GLY A 332 15.77 11.72 1.45
N CYS A 333 15.60 10.46 1.08
CA CYS A 333 16.68 9.69 0.47
C CYS A 333 16.94 10.14 -0.99
N ASP A 334 18.21 10.24 -1.36
CA ASP A 334 18.62 10.32 -2.76
C ASP A 334 18.84 8.92 -3.32
N ILE A 335 18.18 8.63 -4.44
CA ILE A 335 18.17 7.33 -5.09
C ILE A 335 18.85 7.46 -6.44
N GLN A 336 19.91 6.69 -6.67
CA GLN A 336 20.61 6.72 -7.93
C GLN A 336 19.66 6.41 -9.10
N ASN A 337 19.61 7.32 -10.06
CA ASN A 337 18.73 7.22 -11.25
C ASN A 337 17.22 7.19 -10.96
N ASP A 338 16.77 7.49 -9.75
CA ASP A 338 15.35 7.51 -9.34
C ASP A 338 14.59 6.20 -9.60
N ARG A 339 15.27 5.06 -9.57
CA ARG A 339 14.64 3.74 -9.83
C ARG A 339 15.14 2.67 -8.88
N LEU A 340 14.23 1.86 -8.35
CA LEU A 340 14.50 0.65 -7.55
C LEU A 340 13.43 -0.42 -7.86
N GLY A 341 13.85 -1.67 -7.96
CA GLY A 341 12.96 -2.72 -8.40
C GLY A 341 12.46 -2.41 -9.81
N PHE A 342 11.19 -2.63 -10.07
CA PHE A 342 10.50 -2.14 -11.27
C PHE A 342 10.00 -0.70 -11.14
N GLY A 343 10.12 -0.09 -9.96
CA GLY A 343 9.56 1.21 -9.64
C GLY A 343 10.41 2.38 -10.03
N THR A 344 9.75 3.50 -10.26
CA THR A 344 10.32 4.83 -10.48
C THR A 344 9.88 5.76 -9.34
N ASN A 345 10.80 6.54 -8.81
CA ASN A 345 10.52 7.57 -7.83
C ASN A 345 9.55 8.63 -8.40
N LEU A 346 8.34 8.69 -7.85
CA LEU A 346 7.28 9.62 -8.29
C LEU A 346 7.61 11.09 -7.95
N PHE A 347 8.49 11.33 -6.96
CA PHE A 347 9.04 12.66 -6.68
C PHE A 347 10.18 13.05 -7.64
N SER A 348 10.16 12.50 -8.86
CA SER A 348 11.10 12.85 -9.92
C SER A 348 10.37 13.06 -11.25
N THR A 349 11.07 13.63 -12.22
CA THR A 349 10.56 13.79 -13.59
C THR A 349 10.72 12.52 -14.45
N LYS A 350 11.24 11.45 -13.86
CA LYS A 350 11.49 10.19 -14.58
C LYS A 350 10.20 9.46 -14.91
N LYS A 351 10.10 8.94 -16.11
CA LYS A 351 8.92 8.20 -16.57
C LYS A 351 8.85 6.82 -15.91
N THR A 352 7.67 6.47 -15.40
CA THR A 352 7.34 5.15 -14.87
C THR A 352 7.27 4.10 -15.99
N LEU A 353 7.09 2.83 -15.63
CA LEU A 353 6.81 1.78 -16.62
C LEU A 353 5.53 2.07 -17.39
N LEU A 354 4.44 2.47 -16.69
CA LEU A 354 3.14 2.79 -17.31
C LEU A 354 3.12 4.07 -18.14
N GLU A 355 4.13 4.93 -18.03
CA GLU A 355 4.35 6.10 -18.88
C GLU A 355 5.21 5.77 -20.12
N ARG A 356 5.78 4.56 -20.18
CA ARG A 356 6.62 4.07 -21.30
C ARG A 356 6.01 2.91 -22.06
N TYR A 357 5.23 2.07 -21.40
CA TYR A 357 4.65 0.85 -21.95
C TYR A 357 3.16 0.76 -21.63
N SER A 358 2.41 -0.01 -22.42
CA SER A 358 1.02 -0.33 -22.09
C SER A 358 0.93 -1.29 -20.91
N GLU A 359 -0.17 -1.22 -20.17
CA GLU A 359 -0.50 -2.14 -19.07
C GLU A 359 -0.46 -3.60 -19.52
N GLU A 360 -1.07 -3.91 -20.67
CA GLU A 360 -1.09 -5.26 -21.24
C GLU A 360 0.32 -5.79 -21.52
N TYR A 361 1.19 -4.96 -22.10
CA TYR A 361 2.57 -5.35 -22.36
C TYR A 361 3.31 -5.66 -21.04
N ILE A 362 3.22 -4.77 -20.05
CA ILE A 362 3.88 -4.97 -18.76
C ILE A 362 3.38 -6.27 -18.10
N ASN A 363 2.06 -6.45 -18.01
CA ASN A 363 1.44 -7.65 -17.42
C ASN A 363 1.90 -8.94 -18.11
N THR A 364 1.99 -8.91 -19.43
CA THR A 364 2.49 -10.05 -20.21
C THR A 364 3.96 -10.35 -19.92
N GLN A 365 4.80 -9.31 -19.78
CA GLN A 365 6.23 -9.50 -19.55
C GLN A 365 6.57 -9.97 -18.12
N ILE A 366 5.94 -9.39 -17.10
CA ILE A 366 6.22 -9.75 -15.70
C ILE A 366 5.73 -11.15 -15.32
N MET A 367 4.75 -11.69 -16.04
CA MET A 367 4.23 -13.05 -15.83
C MET A 367 5.04 -14.14 -16.57
N LYS A 368 5.96 -13.77 -17.45
CA LYS A 368 6.86 -14.73 -18.07
C LYS A 368 7.87 -15.28 -17.07
N ARG A 369 8.31 -16.51 -17.31
CA ARG A 369 9.43 -17.09 -16.55
C ARG A 369 10.68 -16.23 -16.70
N ASN A 370 11.42 -16.02 -15.62
CA ASN A 370 12.64 -15.25 -15.66
C ASN A 370 13.66 -15.73 -14.62
N LEU A 371 14.88 -16.05 -15.07
CA LEU A 371 15.97 -16.53 -14.21
C LEU A 371 16.39 -15.51 -13.13
N GLN A 372 16.28 -14.20 -13.40
CA GLN A 372 16.61 -13.18 -12.38
C GLN A 372 15.62 -13.25 -11.22
N TYR A 373 14.31 -13.38 -11.51
CA TYR A 373 13.31 -13.56 -10.47
C TYR A 373 13.51 -14.88 -9.70
N GLU A 374 13.78 -15.99 -10.41
CA GLU A 374 14.08 -17.28 -9.80
C GLU A 374 15.33 -17.23 -8.88
N ASN A 375 16.31 -16.40 -9.22
CA ASN A 375 17.48 -16.19 -8.34
C ASN A 375 17.15 -15.39 -7.06
N LEU A 376 16.07 -14.63 -7.04
CA LEU A 376 15.60 -13.97 -5.81
C LEU A 376 14.96 -14.98 -4.83
N THR A 377 14.54 -16.15 -5.31
CA THR A 377 13.93 -17.21 -4.47
C THR A 377 14.96 -18.13 -3.83
N LYS A 378 16.23 -17.99 -4.17
CA LYS A 378 17.37 -18.77 -3.65
C LYS A 378 18.15 -17.98 -2.62
#